data_7b561751bddcde5114bf3733b71128c5
#
_entry.id   7b561751bddcde5114bf3733b71128c5
#
_cell.length_a   1.000
_cell.length_b   1.000
_cell.length_c   1.000
_cell.angle_alpha   90.00
_cell.angle_beta   90.00
_cell.angle_gamma   90.00
#
_symmetry.space_group_name_H-M   'P 1'
#
loop_
_entity.id
_entity.type
_entity.pdbx_description
1 polymer ?
#
loop_
_entity_poly.entity_id
_entity_poly.type
_entity_poly.pdbx_seq_one_letter_code
_entity_poly.pdbx_strand_id
1 'polypeptide(L)'
;MNEYDLAEAFQRIENELMASMIRNMDRHRAEETEEGYNWSMWQADHLKALEKYKRNNQKKYRKQFKNINNQIEELIRQVRQTGNMQQEIRILQAIKKGWKVHGKNKSPAHQTMIAEFFKLNDRKLEALIKATRQDMEKAETAVLRKAEDDYRKAIFNAQVYANTGSGTYEKAVDMATKDMLSRGLNCVEYANGARHTLADYADMAIRTASKRAYLQGEGEKRQEWGVTTVIMAKRGNPCPKCLPFVGKVLIDDVWSGGRSDGVDPETGKRYPVMSYAISKGLYHPRCKDSHTTYFPGISTADDTWTEEELKKVGLQAKQEAQQQYAQRQMEKYDRLAKYSLDPENKEDYDRKASEWEKRQSMNALTVNQEGAIIRYVSPDAYVLNDKLRRNAISELTNTEKEWMENLDSALRNLPTYEGNLNRSVTFLFEEDAQKYFDSFIEGAEYVPRQYLSTTKNGVYNDDAQVQIYIQNAKNGRDLGKLNDMESEVLYPFMSRFRVLNKVKQDGKFYILLEELE
;
A
#
# COMPACT_ATOMS: atom_id res chain seq x y z
N MET A 1 -17.65 -6.53 -2.89
CA MET A 1 -16.24 -6.84 -3.17
C MET A 1 -15.69 -5.72 -4.02
N ASN A 2 -14.54 -5.16 -3.66
CA ASN A 2 -13.91 -4.05 -4.37
C ASN A 2 -12.75 -4.53 -5.26
N GLU A 3 -12.10 -3.62 -5.97
CA GLU A 3 -10.98 -3.93 -6.88
C GLU A 3 -9.80 -4.60 -6.16
N TYR A 4 -9.51 -4.19 -4.91
CA TYR A 4 -8.42 -4.74 -4.09
C TYR A 4 -8.70 -6.18 -3.67
N ASP A 5 -9.95 -6.48 -3.24
CA ASP A 5 -10.35 -7.83 -2.82
C ASP A 5 -10.18 -8.85 -3.95
N LEU A 6 -10.45 -8.42 -5.19
CA LEU A 6 -10.30 -9.26 -6.38
C LEU A 6 -8.82 -9.51 -6.73
N ALA A 7 -7.97 -8.49 -6.66
CA ALA A 7 -6.53 -8.65 -6.87
C ALA A 7 -5.91 -9.56 -5.81
N GLU A 8 -6.31 -9.41 -4.54
CA GLU A 8 -5.87 -10.27 -3.44
C GLU A 8 -6.31 -11.74 -3.63
N ALA A 9 -7.48 -11.97 -4.23
CA ALA A 9 -7.92 -13.34 -4.53
C ALA A 9 -6.95 -14.04 -5.50
N PHE A 10 -6.43 -13.35 -6.50
CA PHE A 10 -5.39 -13.87 -7.38
C PHE A 10 -4.06 -14.09 -6.67
N GLN A 11 -3.65 -13.17 -5.78
CA GLN A 11 -2.45 -13.33 -4.95
C GLN A 11 -2.51 -14.59 -4.09
N ARG A 12 -3.68 -14.87 -3.48
CA ARG A 12 -3.88 -16.10 -2.70
C ARG A 12 -3.73 -17.36 -3.54
N ILE A 13 -4.22 -17.35 -4.79
CA ILE A 13 -4.06 -18.48 -5.72
C ILE A 13 -2.58 -18.70 -6.07
N GLU A 14 -1.84 -17.64 -6.38
CA GLU A 14 -0.41 -17.73 -6.66
C GLU A 14 0.39 -18.29 -5.48
N ASN A 15 0.13 -17.76 -4.28
CA ASN A 15 0.79 -18.24 -3.06
C ASN A 15 0.48 -19.72 -2.78
N GLU A 16 -0.78 -20.15 -2.99
CA GLU A 16 -1.16 -21.55 -2.79
C GLU A 16 -0.56 -22.49 -3.86
N LEU A 17 -0.39 -22.03 -5.10
CA LEU A 17 0.34 -22.78 -6.12
C LEU A 17 1.78 -23.05 -5.68
N MET A 18 2.50 -22.04 -5.20
CA MET A 18 3.87 -22.19 -4.69
C MET A 18 3.91 -23.07 -3.43
N ALA A 19 3.02 -22.80 -2.47
CA ALA A 19 2.92 -23.58 -1.23
C ALA A 19 2.68 -25.06 -1.47
N SER A 20 1.81 -25.39 -2.43
CA SER A 20 1.50 -26.78 -2.73
C SER A 20 2.67 -27.53 -3.37
N MET A 21 3.54 -26.85 -4.13
CA MET A 21 4.80 -27.42 -4.62
C MET A 21 5.74 -27.77 -3.46
N ILE A 22 5.97 -26.83 -2.55
CA ILE A 22 6.88 -27.01 -1.41
C ILE A 22 6.36 -28.13 -0.49
N ARG A 23 5.06 -28.10 -0.14
CA ARG A 23 4.45 -29.17 0.66
C ARG A 23 4.57 -30.56 0.00
N ASN A 24 4.55 -30.61 -1.33
CA ASN A 24 4.72 -31.86 -2.05
C ASN A 24 6.17 -32.34 -1.97
N MET A 25 7.14 -31.45 -2.11
CA MET A 25 8.55 -31.75 -1.93
C MET A 25 8.87 -32.17 -0.50
N ASP A 26 8.35 -31.48 0.51
CA ASP A 26 8.56 -31.81 1.93
C ASP A 26 7.95 -33.17 2.32
N ARG A 27 6.77 -33.48 1.78
CA ARG A 27 6.08 -34.74 2.04
C ARG A 27 6.76 -35.97 1.40
N HIS A 28 7.34 -35.80 0.22
CA HIS A 28 7.98 -36.85 -0.56
C HIS A 28 9.47 -36.55 -0.67
N ARG A 29 10.16 -36.71 0.48
CA ARG A 29 11.61 -36.43 0.59
C ARG A 29 12.44 -37.49 -0.16
N ALA A 30 13.64 -37.09 -0.55
CA ALA A 30 14.61 -38.05 -1.08
C ALA A 30 15.02 -39.05 0.00
N GLU A 31 15.12 -40.32 -0.34
CA GLU A 31 15.59 -41.36 0.57
C GLU A 31 17.08 -41.15 0.86
N GLU A 32 17.45 -41.19 2.13
CA GLU A 32 18.83 -41.10 2.58
C GLU A 32 19.47 -42.49 2.52
N THR A 33 20.62 -42.59 1.87
CA THR A 33 21.40 -43.82 1.72
C THR A 33 22.80 -43.61 2.29
N GLU A 34 23.62 -44.67 2.39
CA GLU A 34 25.01 -44.57 2.85
C GLU A 34 25.86 -43.63 1.97
N GLU A 35 25.49 -43.48 0.69
CA GLU A 35 26.17 -42.59 -0.29
C GLU A 35 25.54 -41.18 -0.37
N GLY A 36 24.52 -40.90 0.44
CA GLY A 36 23.74 -39.65 0.41
C GLY A 36 22.30 -39.88 -0.03
N TYR A 37 21.64 -38.81 -0.53
CA TYR A 37 20.23 -38.89 -0.94
C TYR A 37 20.04 -39.46 -2.32
N ASN A 38 19.04 -40.35 -2.50
CA ASN A 38 18.68 -40.94 -3.81
C ASN A 38 17.87 -39.93 -4.66
N TRP A 39 18.55 -38.95 -5.22
CA TRP A 39 17.94 -37.89 -6.03
C TRP A 39 17.33 -38.36 -7.34
N SER A 40 17.87 -39.38 -7.95
CA SER A 40 17.36 -39.92 -9.23
C SER A 40 15.98 -40.54 -9.06
N MET A 41 15.76 -41.30 -8.00
CA MET A 41 14.45 -41.87 -7.68
C MET A 41 13.45 -40.79 -7.27
N TRP A 42 13.89 -39.85 -6.42
CA TRP A 42 13.11 -38.72 -6.03
C TRP A 42 12.62 -37.86 -7.22
N GLN A 43 13.50 -37.57 -8.19
CA GLN A 43 13.11 -36.87 -9.41
C GLN A 43 12.06 -37.64 -10.21
N ALA A 44 12.24 -38.95 -10.40
CA ALA A 44 11.28 -39.77 -11.14
C ALA A 44 9.88 -39.73 -10.50
N ASP A 45 9.82 -39.82 -9.19
CA ASP A 45 8.55 -39.76 -8.45
C ASP A 45 7.91 -38.40 -8.47
N HIS A 46 8.70 -37.34 -8.34
CA HIS A 46 8.19 -35.97 -8.45
C HIS A 46 7.73 -35.60 -9.86
N LEU A 47 8.36 -36.10 -10.90
CA LEU A 47 7.87 -35.94 -12.27
C LEU A 47 6.53 -36.65 -12.52
N LYS A 48 6.31 -37.84 -11.91
CA LYS A 48 4.98 -38.47 -11.88
C LYS A 48 3.97 -37.65 -11.09
N ALA A 49 4.37 -37.14 -9.94
CA ALA A 49 3.54 -36.28 -9.10
C ALA A 49 3.18 -34.95 -9.78
N LEU A 50 4.05 -34.41 -10.63
CA LEU A 50 3.82 -33.19 -11.40
C LEU A 50 2.58 -33.29 -12.30
N GLU A 51 2.34 -34.42 -12.96
CA GLU A 51 1.13 -34.63 -13.77
C GLU A 51 -0.16 -34.63 -12.93
N LYS A 52 -0.09 -35.15 -11.72
CA LYS A 52 -1.19 -35.11 -10.75
C LYS A 52 -1.41 -33.67 -10.24
N TYR A 53 -0.35 -32.96 -9.92
CA TYR A 53 -0.35 -31.56 -9.52
C TYR A 53 -1.03 -30.70 -10.59
N LYS A 54 -0.62 -30.82 -11.85
CA LYS A 54 -1.19 -30.13 -13.00
C LYS A 54 -2.70 -30.34 -13.11
N ARG A 55 -3.15 -31.60 -13.15
CA ARG A 55 -4.59 -31.95 -13.29
C ARG A 55 -5.42 -31.42 -12.12
N ASN A 56 -4.90 -31.54 -10.90
CA ASN A 56 -5.59 -31.06 -9.70
C ASN A 56 -5.73 -29.54 -9.69
N ASN A 57 -4.68 -28.80 -10.04
CA ASN A 57 -4.69 -27.34 -10.07
C ASN A 57 -5.60 -26.81 -11.19
N GLN A 58 -5.55 -27.40 -12.38
CA GLN A 58 -6.45 -27.03 -13.45
C GLN A 58 -7.92 -27.22 -13.04
N LYS A 59 -8.27 -28.34 -12.40
CA LYS A 59 -9.63 -28.61 -11.93
C LYS A 59 -10.04 -27.66 -10.80
N LYS A 60 -9.17 -27.44 -9.80
CA LYS A 60 -9.42 -26.60 -8.61
C LYS A 60 -9.61 -25.15 -9.01
N TYR A 61 -8.68 -24.59 -9.78
CA TYR A 61 -8.65 -23.15 -10.05
C TYR A 61 -9.57 -22.73 -11.18
N ARG A 62 -9.91 -23.60 -12.13
CA ARG A 62 -10.87 -23.29 -13.18
C ARG A 62 -12.21 -22.79 -12.63
N LYS A 63 -12.72 -23.39 -11.54
CA LYS A 63 -13.96 -22.95 -10.89
C LYS A 63 -13.76 -21.63 -10.16
N GLN A 64 -12.63 -21.46 -9.49
CA GLN A 64 -12.32 -20.21 -8.75
C GLN A 64 -12.14 -19.04 -9.71
N PHE A 65 -11.36 -19.19 -10.78
CA PHE A 65 -11.19 -18.17 -11.82
C PHE A 65 -12.52 -17.77 -12.45
N LYS A 66 -13.36 -18.73 -12.81
CA LYS A 66 -14.71 -18.42 -13.33
C LYS A 66 -15.52 -17.57 -12.36
N ASN A 67 -15.47 -17.87 -11.07
CA ASN A 67 -16.18 -17.10 -10.06
C ASN A 67 -15.61 -15.67 -9.94
N ILE A 68 -14.29 -15.52 -9.89
CA ILE A 68 -13.61 -14.21 -9.83
C ILE A 68 -13.94 -13.39 -11.08
N ASN A 69 -13.91 -13.98 -12.28
CA ASN A 69 -14.24 -13.30 -13.53
C ASN A 69 -15.69 -12.81 -13.56
N ASN A 70 -16.64 -13.57 -13.02
CA ASN A 70 -18.02 -13.10 -12.88
C ASN A 70 -18.12 -11.91 -11.92
N GLN A 71 -17.36 -11.91 -10.83
CA GLN A 71 -17.33 -10.79 -9.88
C GLN A 71 -16.66 -9.54 -10.49
N ILE A 72 -15.65 -9.70 -11.35
CA ILE A 72 -15.05 -8.60 -12.12
C ILE A 72 -16.11 -7.98 -13.06
N GLU A 73 -16.86 -8.81 -13.76
CA GLU A 73 -17.93 -8.34 -14.63
C GLU A 73 -18.99 -7.56 -13.85
N GLU A 74 -19.45 -8.09 -12.72
CA GLU A 74 -20.42 -7.43 -11.85
C GLU A 74 -19.88 -6.09 -11.31
N LEU A 75 -18.65 -6.05 -10.87
CA LEU A 75 -17.98 -4.82 -10.43
C LEU A 75 -17.97 -3.76 -11.53
N ILE A 76 -17.58 -4.13 -12.76
CA ILE A 76 -17.55 -3.20 -13.91
C ILE A 76 -18.93 -2.61 -14.16
N ARG A 77 -19.99 -3.42 -14.11
CA ARG A 77 -21.37 -2.97 -14.27
C ARG A 77 -21.83 -2.03 -13.15
N GLN A 78 -21.53 -2.37 -11.89
CA GLN A 78 -21.87 -1.55 -10.72
C GLN A 78 -21.15 -0.19 -10.75
N VAL A 79 -19.86 -0.17 -11.11
CA VAL A 79 -19.07 1.05 -11.19
C VAL A 79 -19.60 2.00 -12.27
N ARG A 80 -20.08 1.48 -13.42
CA ARG A 80 -20.77 2.30 -14.42
C ARG A 80 -22.02 2.97 -13.85
N GLN A 81 -22.85 2.22 -13.12
CA GLN A 81 -24.05 2.79 -12.48
C GLN A 81 -23.69 3.86 -11.45
N THR A 82 -22.67 3.62 -10.66
CA THR A 82 -22.16 4.60 -9.67
C THR A 82 -21.72 5.90 -10.36
N GLY A 83 -20.98 5.82 -11.47
CA GLY A 83 -20.57 6.99 -12.25
C GLY A 83 -21.77 7.78 -12.75
N ASN A 84 -22.78 7.10 -13.27
CA ASN A 84 -24.04 7.71 -13.75
C ASN A 84 -24.77 8.45 -12.61
N MET A 85 -24.98 7.82 -11.46
CA MET A 85 -25.64 8.42 -10.30
C MET A 85 -24.88 9.62 -9.73
N GLN A 86 -23.58 9.50 -9.57
CA GLN A 86 -22.76 10.61 -9.04
C GLN A 86 -22.75 11.81 -9.98
N GLN A 87 -22.75 11.56 -11.28
CA GLN A 87 -22.82 12.64 -12.27
C GLN A 87 -24.17 13.36 -12.24
N GLU A 88 -25.27 12.65 -12.05
CA GLU A 88 -26.60 13.27 -11.87
C GLU A 88 -26.61 14.22 -10.65
N ILE A 89 -26.07 13.77 -9.52
CA ILE A 89 -25.94 14.59 -8.31
C ILE A 89 -25.14 15.88 -8.60
N ARG A 90 -24.02 15.78 -9.31
CA ARG A 90 -23.20 16.96 -9.67
C ARG A 90 -23.97 17.95 -10.56
N ILE A 91 -24.71 17.46 -11.54
CA ILE A 91 -25.55 18.31 -12.40
C ILE A 91 -26.63 19.03 -11.58
N LEU A 92 -27.34 18.31 -10.71
CA LEU A 92 -28.34 18.90 -9.83
C LEU A 92 -27.74 19.94 -8.87
N GLN A 93 -26.54 19.71 -8.36
CA GLN A 93 -25.81 20.69 -7.56
C GLN A 93 -25.42 21.95 -8.37
N ALA A 94 -25.01 21.78 -9.63
CA ALA A 94 -24.70 22.90 -10.50
C ALA A 94 -25.95 23.75 -10.82
N ILE A 95 -27.11 23.09 -11.05
CA ILE A 95 -28.40 23.76 -11.23
C ILE A 95 -28.77 24.60 -9.99
N LYS A 96 -28.58 24.05 -8.78
CA LYS A 96 -28.80 24.79 -7.53
C LYS A 96 -27.88 26.01 -7.41
N LYS A 97 -26.68 25.98 -8.00
CA LYS A 97 -25.74 27.09 -8.05
C LYS A 97 -26.00 28.06 -9.21
N GLY A 98 -27.09 27.89 -9.96
CA GLY A 98 -27.51 28.80 -11.01
C GLY A 98 -27.14 28.38 -12.43
N TRP A 99 -26.56 27.16 -12.64
CA TRP A 99 -26.35 26.66 -13.99
C TRP A 99 -27.71 26.45 -14.69
N LYS A 100 -27.86 26.96 -15.88
CA LYS A 100 -29.09 26.82 -16.69
C LYS A 100 -28.93 25.64 -17.62
N VAL A 101 -29.87 24.72 -17.60
CA VAL A 101 -29.90 23.57 -18.51
C VAL A 101 -30.25 24.08 -19.91
N HIS A 102 -29.25 24.09 -20.81
CA HIS A 102 -29.46 24.37 -22.22
C HIS A 102 -29.65 23.04 -22.95
N GLY A 103 -30.73 22.85 -23.67
CA GLY A 103 -30.84 21.75 -24.61
C GLY A 103 -31.64 20.51 -24.19
N LYS A 104 -32.64 20.62 -23.32
CA LYS A 104 -33.74 19.64 -23.35
C LYS A 104 -34.53 19.81 -24.65
N ASN A 105 -33.87 19.62 -25.80
CA ASN A 105 -34.56 19.51 -27.07
C ASN A 105 -35.32 18.18 -27.10
N LYS A 106 -36.61 18.24 -26.82
CA LYS A 106 -37.55 17.09 -26.86
C LYS A 106 -37.96 16.72 -28.31
N SER A 107 -37.14 17.06 -29.32
CA SER A 107 -37.46 16.64 -30.68
C SER A 107 -37.40 15.11 -30.83
N PRO A 108 -38.29 14.47 -31.57
CA PRO A 108 -38.24 13.03 -31.82
C PRO A 108 -36.90 12.56 -32.39
N ALA A 109 -36.28 13.36 -33.25
CA ALA A 109 -34.92 13.08 -33.82
C ALA A 109 -33.84 13.06 -32.74
N HIS A 110 -33.89 13.95 -31.75
CA HIS A 110 -32.93 13.98 -30.63
C HIS A 110 -33.12 12.79 -29.69
N GLN A 111 -34.37 12.40 -29.41
CA GLN A 111 -34.68 11.20 -28.62
C GLN A 111 -34.21 9.92 -29.31
N THR A 112 -34.34 9.81 -30.62
CA THR A 112 -33.83 8.67 -31.40
C THR A 112 -32.29 8.63 -31.36
N MET A 113 -31.62 9.76 -31.53
CA MET A 113 -30.15 9.87 -31.45
C MET A 113 -29.62 9.48 -30.05
N ILE A 114 -30.28 9.91 -28.98
CA ILE A 114 -29.98 9.51 -27.61
C ILE A 114 -30.15 8.01 -27.42
N ALA A 115 -31.25 7.43 -27.89
CA ALA A 115 -31.51 5.99 -27.78
C ALA A 115 -30.49 5.14 -28.55
N GLU A 116 -30.06 5.57 -29.73
CA GLU A 116 -28.97 4.92 -30.48
C GLU A 116 -27.64 5.01 -29.79
N PHE A 117 -27.32 6.15 -29.16
CA PHE A 117 -26.11 6.34 -28.41
C PHE A 117 -26.07 5.44 -27.15
N PHE A 118 -27.16 5.30 -26.44
CA PHE A 118 -27.25 4.33 -25.32
C PHE A 118 -26.97 2.91 -25.78
N LYS A 119 -27.55 2.48 -26.90
CA LYS A 119 -27.24 1.17 -27.49
C LYS A 119 -25.77 1.03 -27.87
N LEU A 120 -25.14 2.11 -28.32
CA LEU A 120 -23.70 2.12 -28.63
C LEU A 120 -22.86 2.00 -27.34
N ASN A 121 -23.24 2.70 -26.28
CA ASN A 121 -22.56 2.66 -24.99
C ASN A 121 -22.70 1.29 -24.33
N ASP A 122 -23.85 0.65 -24.40
CA ASP A 122 -24.01 -0.73 -23.93
C ASP A 122 -23.11 -1.69 -24.70
N ARG A 123 -23.01 -1.56 -26.03
CA ARG A 123 -22.05 -2.34 -26.83
C ARG A 123 -20.59 -2.08 -26.45
N LYS A 124 -20.22 -0.84 -26.14
CA LYS A 124 -18.88 -0.48 -25.66
C LYS A 124 -18.58 -1.13 -24.30
N LEU A 125 -19.56 -1.15 -23.38
CA LEU A 125 -19.43 -1.81 -22.08
C LEU A 125 -19.24 -3.32 -22.24
N GLU A 126 -20.10 -3.96 -23.05
CA GLU A 126 -19.97 -5.40 -23.31
C GLU A 126 -18.63 -5.76 -23.96
N ALA A 127 -18.15 -4.93 -24.87
CA ALA A 127 -16.83 -5.09 -25.47
C ALA A 127 -15.70 -4.95 -24.43
N LEU A 128 -15.80 -3.99 -23.50
CA LEU A 128 -14.85 -3.80 -22.40
C LEU A 128 -14.83 -5.02 -21.47
N ILE A 129 -16.01 -5.50 -21.05
CA ILE A 129 -16.14 -6.68 -20.19
C ILE A 129 -15.53 -7.90 -20.89
N LYS A 130 -15.89 -8.13 -22.14
CA LYS A 130 -15.37 -9.26 -22.94
C LYS A 130 -13.84 -9.21 -23.08
N ALA A 131 -13.28 -8.03 -23.39
CA ALA A 131 -11.85 -7.87 -23.52
C ALA A 131 -11.13 -8.13 -22.18
N THR A 132 -11.62 -7.55 -21.09
CA THR A 132 -11.05 -7.75 -19.74
C THR A 132 -11.08 -9.23 -19.36
N ARG A 133 -12.21 -9.90 -19.58
CA ARG A 133 -12.35 -11.34 -19.31
C ARG A 133 -11.37 -12.19 -20.11
N GLN A 134 -11.25 -11.94 -21.42
CA GLN A 134 -10.32 -12.67 -22.29
C GLN A 134 -8.86 -12.49 -21.86
N ASP A 135 -8.50 -11.28 -21.43
CA ASP A 135 -7.16 -10.99 -20.95
C ASP A 135 -6.88 -11.67 -19.61
N MET A 136 -7.86 -11.72 -18.71
CA MET A 136 -7.75 -12.47 -17.46
C MET A 136 -7.61 -13.98 -17.70
N GLU A 137 -8.41 -14.59 -18.59
CA GLU A 137 -8.34 -16.00 -18.95
C GLU A 137 -6.96 -16.39 -19.52
N LYS A 138 -6.33 -15.50 -20.30
CA LYS A 138 -4.94 -15.69 -20.78
C LYS A 138 -3.94 -15.68 -19.63
N ALA A 139 -4.05 -14.71 -18.71
CA ALA A 139 -3.16 -14.58 -17.55
C ALA A 139 -3.31 -15.77 -16.58
N GLU A 140 -4.54 -16.23 -16.35
CA GLU A 140 -4.87 -17.44 -15.56
C GLU A 140 -4.23 -18.70 -16.15
N THR A 141 -4.29 -18.84 -17.47
CA THR A 141 -3.62 -19.96 -18.15
C THR A 141 -2.11 -19.86 -18.02
N ALA A 142 -1.55 -18.65 -18.12
CA ALA A 142 -0.12 -18.40 -18.02
C ALA A 142 0.43 -18.73 -16.62
N VAL A 143 -0.30 -18.38 -15.53
CA VAL A 143 0.15 -18.68 -14.17
C VAL A 143 0.18 -20.18 -13.88
N LEU A 144 -0.82 -20.93 -14.37
CA LEU A 144 -0.82 -22.39 -14.20
C LEU A 144 0.36 -23.05 -14.93
N ARG A 145 0.65 -22.61 -16.16
CA ARG A 145 1.83 -23.07 -16.91
C ARG A 145 3.12 -22.70 -16.21
N LYS A 146 3.23 -21.46 -15.73
CA LYS A 146 4.42 -21.00 -15.00
C LYS A 146 4.67 -21.81 -13.74
N ALA A 147 3.61 -22.13 -12.98
CA ALA A 147 3.70 -23.00 -11.81
C ALA A 147 4.21 -24.41 -12.17
N GLU A 148 3.71 -25.00 -13.27
CA GLU A 148 4.18 -26.30 -13.77
C GLU A 148 5.66 -26.26 -14.17
N ASP A 149 6.08 -25.22 -14.89
CA ASP A 149 7.45 -25.04 -15.35
C ASP A 149 8.43 -24.80 -14.18
N ASP A 150 8.03 -23.98 -13.20
CA ASP A 150 8.85 -23.71 -12.03
C ASP A 150 8.96 -24.92 -11.12
N TYR A 151 7.90 -25.71 -10.97
CA TYR A 151 7.97 -26.98 -10.24
C TYR A 151 8.93 -27.96 -10.93
N ARG A 152 8.84 -28.10 -12.25
CA ARG A 152 9.76 -28.96 -13.02
C ARG A 152 11.21 -28.52 -12.85
N LYS A 153 11.49 -27.21 -12.94
CA LYS A 153 12.83 -26.65 -12.70
C LYS A 153 13.32 -26.94 -11.30
N ALA A 154 12.47 -26.78 -10.28
CA ALA A 154 12.84 -27.08 -8.90
C ALA A 154 13.21 -28.55 -8.71
N ILE A 155 12.47 -29.49 -9.32
CA ILE A 155 12.77 -30.93 -9.29
C ILE A 155 14.17 -31.20 -9.86
N PHE A 156 14.54 -30.62 -11.02
CA PHE A 156 15.88 -30.84 -11.61
C PHE A 156 16.98 -30.11 -10.85
N ASN A 157 16.73 -28.88 -10.42
CA ASN A 157 17.75 -28.07 -9.76
C ASN A 157 18.10 -28.56 -8.36
N ALA A 158 17.18 -29.18 -7.62
CA ALA A 158 17.45 -29.73 -6.29
C ALA A 158 18.62 -30.76 -6.33
N GLN A 159 18.65 -31.64 -7.31
CA GLN A 159 19.78 -32.56 -7.50
C GLN A 159 21.09 -31.82 -7.83
N VAL A 160 21.03 -30.77 -8.69
CA VAL A 160 22.23 -30.01 -9.05
C VAL A 160 22.81 -29.33 -7.78
N TYR A 161 21.98 -28.70 -6.97
CA TYR A 161 22.42 -28.05 -5.73
C TYR A 161 22.93 -29.06 -4.69
N ALA A 162 22.30 -30.21 -4.57
CA ALA A 162 22.82 -31.31 -3.72
C ALA A 162 24.23 -31.72 -4.11
N ASN A 163 24.50 -31.89 -5.41
CA ASN A 163 25.81 -32.25 -5.93
C ASN A 163 26.88 -31.14 -5.79
N THR A 164 26.46 -29.88 -5.61
CA THR A 164 27.36 -28.72 -5.38
C THR A 164 27.69 -28.47 -3.92
N GLY A 165 27.27 -29.35 -2.98
CA GLY A 165 27.64 -29.28 -1.58
C GLY A 165 26.67 -28.52 -0.70
N SER A 166 25.36 -28.48 -1.05
CA SER A 166 24.31 -27.93 -0.18
C SER A 166 24.19 -28.65 1.16
N GLY A 167 24.67 -29.87 1.27
CA GLY A 167 24.83 -30.65 2.50
C GLY A 167 23.54 -31.31 3.00
N THR A 168 22.40 -30.67 2.91
CA THR A 168 21.11 -31.20 3.41
C THR A 168 20.04 -31.18 2.32
N TYR A 169 19.01 -32.02 2.49
CA TYR A 169 17.85 -32.05 1.61
C TYR A 169 17.14 -30.67 1.58
N GLU A 170 16.92 -30.09 2.76
CA GLU A 170 16.26 -28.82 2.95
C GLU A 170 16.99 -27.70 2.20
N LYS A 171 18.31 -27.60 2.37
CA LYS A 171 19.13 -26.57 1.67
C LYS A 171 19.07 -26.74 0.15
N ALA A 172 19.11 -27.98 -0.35
CA ALA A 172 19.02 -28.23 -1.79
C ALA A 172 17.67 -27.80 -2.38
N VAL A 173 16.56 -28.12 -1.70
CA VAL A 173 15.21 -27.73 -2.10
C VAL A 173 15.03 -26.21 -2.00
N ASP A 174 15.51 -25.59 -0.94
CA ASP A 174 15.45 -24.14 -0.75
C ASP A 174 16.21 -23.40 -1.86
N MET A 175 17.40 -23.84 -2.21
CA MET A 175 18.17 -23.26 -3.32
C MET A 175 17.44 -23.42 -4.66
N ALA A 176 16.81 -24.57 -4.89
CA ALA A 176 16.06 -24.85 -6.13
C ALA A 176 14.80 -24.00 -6.28
N THR A 177 14.15 -23.63 -5.17
CA THR A 177 12.89 -22.88 -5.13
C THR A 177 13.06 -21.40 -4.88
N LYS A 178 14.25 -20.95 -4.45
CA LYS A 178 14.56 -19.57 -4.06
C LYS A 178 14.18 -18.53 -5.12
N ASP A 179 14.46 -18.76 -6.38
CA ASP A 179 14.15 -17.82 -7.47
C ASP A 179 12.65 -17.64 -7.62
N MET A 180 11.89 -18.72 -7.64
CA MET A 180 10.43 -18.71 -7.70
C MET A 180 9.81 -18.00 -6.50
N LEU A 181 10.24 -18.33 -5.28
CA LEU A 181 9.74 -17.69 -4.06
C LEU A 181 10.11 -16.21 -3.97
N SER A 182 11.30 -15.84 -4.46
CA SER A 182 11.75 -14.45 -4.47
C SER A 182 10.95 -13.55 -5.40
N ARG A 183 10.59 -14.04 -6.58
CA ARG A 183 9.94 -13.25 -7.65
C ARG A 183 8.43 -13.47 -7.73
N GLY A 184 7.91 -14.52 -7.09
CA GLY A 184 6.56 -15.01 -7.36
C GLY A 184 6.44 -15.67 -8.74
N LEU A 185 5.22 -16.01 -9.14
CA LEU A 185 4.95 -16.63 -10.45
C LEU A 185 4.82 -15.57 -11.55
N ASN A 186 5.95 -14.99 -11.98
CA ASN A 186 6.00 -13.97 -13.04
C ASN A 186 5.62 -14.57 -14.40
N CYS A 187 4.31 -14.59 -14.67
CA CYS A 187 3.73 -15.32 -15.81
C CYS A 187 3.26 -14.43 -16.96
N VAL A 188 3.00 -13.14 -16.71
CA VAL A 188 2.49 -12.21 -17.72
C VAL A 188 3.62 -11.34 -18.25
N GLU A 189 3.91 -11.44 -19.53
CA GLU A 189 4.91 -10.62 -20.20
C GLU A 189 4.26 -9.45 -20.93
N TYR A 190 4.76 -8.24 -20.66
CA TYR A 190 4.31 -7.03 -21.32
C TYR A 190 5.11 -6.78 -22.60
N ALA A 191 4.58 -5.91 -23.48
CA ALA A 191 5.20 -5.57 -24.74
C ALA A 191 6.64 -4.99 -24.63
N ASN A 192 7.01 -4.46 -23.46
CA ASN A 192 8.35 -3.98 -23.14
C ASN A 192 9.28 -5.07 -22.55
N GLY A 193 8.84 -6.34 -22.54
CA GLY A 193 9.57 -7.47 -21.97
C GLY A 193 9.50 -7.60 -20.44
N ALA A 194 8.86 -6.66 -19.74
CA ALA A 194 8.69 -6.76 -18.29
C ALA A 194 7.71 -7.88 -17.95
N ARG A 195 8.05 -8.68 -16.93
CA ARG A 195 7.21 -9.77 -16.45
C ARG A 195 6.57 -9.41 -15.11
N HIS A 196 5.29 -9.73 -14.99
CA HIS A 196 4.47 -9.46 -13.83
C HIS A 196 3.77 -10.72 -13.34
N THR A 197 3.41 -10.73 -12.07
CA THR A 197 2.57 -11.76 -11.48
C THR A 197 1.14 -11.65 -11.99
N LEU A 198 0.33 -12.69 -11.82
CA LEU A 198 -1.10 -12.66 -12.15
C LEU A 198 -1.82 -11.60 -11.31
N ALA A 199 -1.48 -11.47 -10.01
CA ALA A 199 -2.07 -10.48 -9.10
C ALA A 199 -1.78 -9.04 -9.54
N ASP A 200 -0.53 -8.71 -9.89
CA ASP A 200 -0.16 -7.38 -10.41
C ASP A 200 -0.89 -7.04 -11.71
N TYR A 201 -1.02 -8.04 -12.58
CA TYR A 201 -1.74 -7.88 -13.84
C TYR A 201 -3.23 -7.67 -13.62
N ALA A 202 -3.84 -8.47 -12.73
CA ALA A 202 -5.25 -8.36 -12.38
C ALA A 202 -5.57 -6.99 -11.76
N ASP A 203 -4.77 -6.52 -10.80
CA ASP A 203 -4.93 -5.18 -10.22
C ASP A 203 -4.96 -4.10 -11.32
N MET A 204 -4.00 -4.13 -12.23
CA MET A 204 -3.94 -3.18 -13.34
C MET A 204 -5.15 -3.28 -14.28
N ALA A 205 -5.53 -4.50 -14.67
CA ALA A 205 -6.61 -4.73 -15.63
C ALA A 205 -7.98 -4.34 -15.04
N ILE A 206 -8.26 -4.78 -13.81
CA ILE A 206 -9.51 -4.48 -13.11
C ILE A 206 -9.67 -2.98 -12.90
N ARG A 207 -8.67 -2.31 -12.34
CA ARG A 207 -8.71 -0.84 -12.14
C ARG A 207 -8.89 -0.07 -13.42
N THR A 208 -8.22 -0.49 -14.50
CA THR A 208 -8.35 0.16 -15.79
C THR A 208 -9.77 0.00 -16.37
N ALA A 209 -10.33 -1.21 -16.25
CA ALA A 209 -11.69 -1.50 -16.71
C ALA A 209 -12.74 -0.75 -15.88
N SER A 210 -12.64 -0.79 -14.53
CA SER A 210 -13.52 -0.05 -13.62
C SER A 210 -13.49 1.45 -13.91
N LYS A 211 -12.29 2.03 -14.07
CA LYS A 211 -12.15 3.45 -14.42
C LYS A 211 -12.87 3.81 -15.71
N ARG A 212 -12.69 3.00 -16.76
CA ARG A 212 -13.34 3.23 -18.05
C ARG A 212 -14.86 3.11 -17.93
N ALA A 213 -15.36 2.12 -17.18
CA ALA A 213 -16.78 1.96 -16.95
C ALA A 213 -17.38 3.13 -16.16
N TYR A 214 -16.67 3.61 -15.14
CA TYR A 214 -17.08 4.79 -14.37
C TYR A 214 -17.20 6.04 -15.25
N LEU A 215 -16.17 6.34 -16.04
CA LEU A 215 -16.16 7.49 -16.97
C LEU A 215 -17.27 7.36 -18.04
N GLN A 216 -17.57 6.14 -18.47
CA GLN A 216 -18.68 5.88 -19.39
C GLN A 216 -20.03 6.21 -18.73
N GLY A 217 -20.24 5.78 -17.46
CA GLY A 217 -21.47 6.11 -16.73
C GLY A 217 -21.65 7.62 -16.52
N GLU A 218 -20.57 8.32 -16.16
CA GLU A 218 -20.60 9.80 -16.06
C GLU A 218 -20.90 10.45 -17.42
N GLY A 219 -20.28 9.95 -18.49
CA GLY A 219 -20.45 10.48 -19.84
C GLY A 219 -21.88 10.31 -20.36
N GLU A 220 -22.52 9.17 -20.12
CA GLU A 220 -23.92 8.91 -20.45
C GLU A 220 -24.86 9.92 -19.79
N LYS A 221 -24.64 10.17 -18.50
CA LYS A 221 -25.45 11.15 -17.77
C LYS A 221 -25.23 12.58 -18.28
N ARG A 222 -23.98 12.95 -18.57
CA ARG A 222 -23.68 14.25 -19.19
C ARG A 222 -24.39 14.42 -20.51
N GLN A 223 -24.41 13.39 -21.34
CA GLN A 223 -25.10 13.43 -22.62
C GLN A 223 -26.62 13.57 -22.48
N GLU A 224 -27.26 12.87 -21.54
CA GLU A 224 -28.69 13.05 -21.25
C GLU A 224 -29.05 14.51 -20.94
N TRP A 225 -28.14 15.22 -20.28
CA TRP A 225 -28.31 16.61 -19.88
C TRP A 225 -27.70 17.61 -20.90
N GLY A 226 -27.16 17.15 -22.02
CA GLY A 226 -26.58 17.97 -23.08
C GLY A 226 -25.24 18.63 -22.70
N VAL A 227 -24.52 18.10 -21.69
CA VAL A 227 -23.24 18.62 -21.23
C VAL A 227 -22.11 17.86 -21.89
N THR A 228 -21.23 18.56 -22.62
CA THR A 228 -20.10 17.92 -23.30
C THR A 228 -18.74 18.43 -22.82
N THR A 229 -18.73 19.47 -21.96
CA THR A 229 -17.52 20.09 -21.45
C THR A 229 -17.06 19.43 -20.16
N VAL A 230 -15.79 19.09 -20.10
CA VAL A 230 -15.14 18.49 -18.92
C VAL A 230 -13.81 19.18 -18.64
N ILE A 231 -13.31 19.07 -17.40
CA ILE A 231 -12.04 19.66 -17.00
C ILE A 231 -11.19 18.61 -16.27
N MET A 232 -9.90 18.59 -16.62
CA MET A 232 -8.90 17.81 -15.89
C MET A 232 -8.48 18.59 -14.64
N ALA A 233 -8.98 18.18 -13.47
CA ALA A 233 -8.62 18.83 -12.21
C ALA A 233 -7.23 18.36 -11.71
N LYS A 234 -6.55 19.21 -10.93
CA LYS A 234 -5.37 18.81 -10.18
C LYS A 234 -5.75 17.69 -9.21
N ARG A 235 -5.07 16.57 -9.26
CA ARG A 235 -5.28 15.44 -8.35
C ARG A 235 -3.99 14.68 -8.10
N GLY A 236 -3.59 14.58 -6.85
CA GLY A 236 -2.53 13.71 -6.39
C GLY A 236 -1.22 13.88 -7.16
N ASN A 237 -0.73 12.80 -7.74
CA ASN A 237 0.56 12.75 -8.41
C ASN A 237 0.38 12.80 -9.94
N PRO A 238 0.59 13.96 -10.60
CA PRO A 238 0.41 14.09 -12.03
C PRO A 238 1.49 13.31 -12.79
N CYS A 239 1.06 12.49 -13.73
CA CYS A 239 2.03 11.86 -14.61
C CYS A 239 2.40 12.81 -15.78
N PRO A 240 3.61 12.70 -16.36
CA PRO A 240 4.04 13.57 -17.46
C PRO A 240 3.11 13.58 -18.69
N LYS A 241 2.38 12.47 -18.91
CA LYS A 241 1.42 12.34 -20.03
C LYS A 241 0.11 13.09 -19.80
N CYS A 242 -0.33 13.17 -18.55
CA CYS A 242 -1.58 13.83 -18.17
C CYS A 242 -1.38 15.32 -17.85
N LEU A 243 -0.20 15.69 -17.37
CA LEU A 243 0.16 17.04 -16.95
C LEU A 243 -0.21 18.14 -17.97
N PRO A 244 -0.02 17.98 -19.29
CA PRO A 244 -0.36 19.00 -20.29
C PRO A 244 -1.86 19.35 -20.35
N PHE A 245 -2.72 18.48 -19.83
CA PHE A 245 -4.18 18.63 -19.88
C PHE A 245 -4.79 19.09 -18.55
N VAL A 246 -4.02 19.11 -17.46
CA VAL A 246 -4.49 19.55 -16.14
C VAL A 246 -4.86 21.03 -16.17
N GLY A 247 -6.01 21.37 -15.60
CA GLY A 247 -6.59 22.72 -15.59
C GLY A 247 -7.27 23.12 -16.91
N LYS A 248 -7.17 22.30 -17.96
CA LYS A 248 -7.75 22.63 -19.27
C LYS A 248 -9.13 22.03 -19.45
N VAL A 249 -10.01 22.83 -20.03
CA VAL A 249 -11.35 22.38 -20.47
C VAL A 249 -11.19 21.60 -21.77
N LEU A 250 -11.88 20.45 -21.86
CA LEU A 250 -11.94 19.57 -23.02
C LEU A 250 -13.40 19.36 -23.44
N ILE A 251 -13.62 19.13 -24.73
CA ILE A 251 -14.87 18.56 -25.23
C ILE A 251 -14.78 17.03 -25.14
N ASP A 252 -15.70 16.41 -24.43
CA ASP A 252 -15.76 14.95 -24.29
C ASP A 252 -16.52 14.32 -25.47
N ASP A 253 -15.79 14.06 -26.53
CA ASP A 253 -16.23 13.37 -27.74
C ASP A 253 -16.20 11.84 -27.62
N VAL A 254 -15.74 11.30 -26.48
CA VAL A 254 -15.54 9.87 -26.26
C VAL A 254 -16.69 9.26 -25.46
N TRP A 255 -17.08 9.88 -24.36
CA TRP A 255 -18.08 9.35 -23.42
C TRP A 255 -19.38 10.18 -23.39
N SER A 256 -19.30 11.50 -23.61
CA SER A 256 -20.46 12.40 -23.52
C SER A 256 -21.09 12.78 -24.87
N GLY A 257 -20.55 12.27 -25.98
CA GLY A 257 -21.05 12.56 -27.33
C GLY A 257 -20.81 14.01 -27.78
N GLY A 258 -19.78 14.66 -27.27
CA GLY A 258 -19.36 15.99 -27.71
C GLY A 258 -18.91 16.00 -29.18
N ARG A 259 -18.87 17.19 -29.76
CA ARG A 259 -18.50 17.37 -31.17
C ARG A 259 -16.99 17.16 -31.37
N SER A 260 -16.63 16.37 -32.36
CA SER A 260 -15.23 16.09 -32.71
C SER A 260 -14.46 17.29 -33.31
N ASP A 261 -15.18 18.37 -33.70
CA ASP A 261 -14.56 19.63 -34.11
C ASP A 261 -14.13 20.52 -32.94
N GLY A 262 -14.43 20.08 -31.68
CA GLY A 262 -14.06 20.78 -30.46
C GLY A 262 -14.86 22.05 -30.17
N VAL A 263 -15.96 22.30 -30.86
CA VAL A 263 -16.83 23.45 -30.61
C VAL A 263 -17.89 23.09 -29.55
N ASP A 264 -17.87 23.85 -28.46
CA ASP A 264 -18.93 23.76 -27.45
C ASP A 264 -20.23 24.37 -28.02
N PRO A 265 -21.32 23.60 -28.09
CA PRO A 265 -22.58 24.08 -28.68
C PRO A 265 -23.25 25.17 -27.84
N GLU A 266 -22.95 25.29 -26.56
CA GLU A 266 -23.55 26.29 -25.66
C GLU A 266 -22.88 27.65 -25.79
N THR A 267 -21.54 27.68 -25.75
CA THR A 267 -20.76 28.93 -25.72
C THR A 267 -20.16 29.31 -27.06
N GLY A 268 -20.17 28.42 -28.06
CA GLY A 268 -19.47 28.58 -29.33
C GLY A 268 -17.93 28.55 -29.20
N LYS A 269 -17.39 28.37 -28.01
CA LYS A 269 -15.94 28.32 -27.78
C LYS A 269 -15.35 27.02 -28.28
N ARG A 270 -14.10 27.07 -28.70
CA ARG A 270 -13.33 25.92 -29.16
C ARG A 270 -12.41 25.42 -28.05
N TYR A 271 -12.46 24.10 -27.78
CA TYR A 271 -11.60 23.42 -26.82
C TYR A 271 -10.96 22.18 -27.45
N PRO A 272 -9.81 21.70 -26.94
CA PRO A 272 -9.27 20.40 -27.34
C PRO A 272 -10.30 19.28 -27.07
N VAL A 273 -10.29 18.25 -27.91
CA VAL A 273 -11.19 17.10 -27.74
C VAL A 273 -10.55 16.00 -26.88
N MET A 274 -11.37 15.24 -26.14
CA MET A 274 -10.92 14.16 -25.28
C MET A 274 -10.20 13.04 -26.06
N SER A 275 -10.68 12.69 -27.23
CA SER A 275 -10.02 11.71 -28.12
C SER A 275 -8.59 12.08 -28.48
N TYR A 276 -8.33 13.35 -28.72
CA TYR A 276 -6.96 13.86 -28.94
C TYR A 276 -6.10 13.71 -27.66
N ALA A 277 -6.62 14.08 -26.51
CA ALA A 277 -5.91 13.94 -25.24
C ALA A 277 -5.55 12.47 -24.94
N ILE A 278 -6.48 11.54 -25.21
CA ILE A 278 -6.25 10.09 -25.07
C ILE A 278 -5.16 9.61 -26.04
N SER A 279 -5.17 10.09 -27.30
CA SER A 279 -4.13 9.74 -28.26
C SER A 279 -2.74 10.21 -27.85
N LYS A 280 -2.64 11.25 -27.01
CA LYS A 280 -1.41 11.75 -26.40
C LYS A 280 -1.04 11.06 -25.08
N GLY A 281 -1.82 10.08 -24.66
CA GLY A 281 -1.53 9.21 -23.51
C GLY A 281 -2.34 9.50 -22.25
N LEU A 282 -3.35 10.37 -22.30
CA LEU A 282 -4.31 10.50 -21.21
C LEU A 282 -5.02 9.14 -20.99
N TYR A 283 -5.29 8.79 -19.73
CA TYR A 283 -5.93 7.51 -19.37
C TYR A 283 -5.16 6.25 -19.81
N HIS A 284 -3.82 6.33 -19.84
CA HIS A 284 -2.99 5.13 -20.03
C HIS A 284 -3.26 4.08 -18.93
N PRO A 285 -2.88 2.81 -19.11
CA PRO A 285 -2.99 1.80 -18.06
C PRO A 285 -2.40 2.29 -16.73
N ARG A 286 -3.08 2.04 -15.62
CA ARG A 286 -2.75 2.54 -14.26
C ARG A 286 -2.82 4.07 -14.09
N CYS A 287 -3.41 4.82 -15.01
CA CYS A 287 -3.61 6.26 -14.85
C CYS A 287 -4.53 6.56 -13.65
N LYS A 288 -4.06 7.41 -12.73
CA LYS A 288 -4.82 7.83 -11.54
C LYS A 288 -5.67 9.09 -11.81
N ASP A 289 -5.38 9.84 -12.87
CA ASP A 289 -6.08 11.09 -13.21
C ASP A 289 -7.51 10.85 -13.69
N SER A 290 -8.40 11.81 -13.43
CA SER A 290 -9.76 11.83 -13.95
C SER A 290 -10.20 13.25 -14.26
N HIS A 291 -11.21 13.36 -15.11
CA HIS A 291 -11.88 14.63 -15.36
C HIS A 291 -13.15 14.76 -14.50
N THR A 292 -13.61 15.98 -14.38
CA THR A 292 -14.93 16.33 -13.85
C THR A 292 -15.69 17.14 -14.87
N THR A 293 -17.00 17.27 -14.70
CA THR A 293 -17.81 18.10 -15.56
C THR A 293 -17.42 19.57 -15.37
N TYR A 294 -17.25 20.27 -16.47
CA TYR A 294 -17.08 21.70 -16.48
C TYR A 294 -18.44 22.37 -16.80
N PHE A 295 -18.88 23.24 -15.88
CA PHE A 295 -20.09 24.01 -16.04
C PHE A 295 -19.70 25.46 -16.37
N PRO A 296 -19.93 25.97 -17.59
CA PRO A 296 -19.62 27.34 -17.94
C PRO A 296 -20.26 28.35 -16.95
N GLY A 297 -19.49 29.32 -16.50
CA GLY A 297 -19.92 30.34 -15.55
C GLY A 297 -19.97 29.90 -14.06
N ILE A 298 -19.74 28.62 -13.76
CA ILE A 298 -19.72 28.09 -12.38
C ILE A 298 -18.38 27.45 -12.06
N SER A 299 -17.87 26.62 -12.97
CA SER A 299 -16.57 25.94 -12.78
C SER A 299 -15.41 26.88 -13.11
N THR A 300 -14.33 26.78 -12.33
CA THR A 300 -13.06 27.46 -12.63
C THR A 300 -12.23 26.64 -13.60
N ALA A 301 -11.48 27.30 -14.47
CA ALA A 301 -10.52 26.70 -15.39
C ALA A 301 -9.12 27.28 -15.13
N ASP A 302 -8.11 26.73 -15.85
CA ASP A 302 -6.72 27.16 -15.80
C ASP A 302 -5.98 26.99 -14.47
N ASP A 303 -6.51 26.17 -13.55
CA ASP A 303 -5.81 25.74 -12.34
C ASP A 303 -4.77 24.67 -12.70
N THR A 304 -3.59 25.13 -13.14
CA THR A 304 -2.45 24.29 -13.54
C THR A 304 -1.46 24.11 -12.39
N TRP A 305 -0.59 23.10 -12.49
CA TRP A 305 0.46 22.85 -11.51
C TRP A 305 1.55 23.94 -11.57
N THR A 306 1.89 24.50 -10.40
CA THR A 306 3.07 25.36 -10.25
C THR A 306 4.35 24.53 -10.12
N GLU A 307 5.52 25.14 -10.33
CA GLU A 307 6.81 24.45 -10.15
C GLU A 307 7.02 23.98 -8.71
N GLU A 308 6.57 24.74 -7.71
CA GLU A 308 6.68 24.37 -6.30
C GLU A 308 5.79 23.16 -5.97
N GLU A 309 4.55 23.15 -6.47
CA GLU A 309 3.65 22.00 -6.32
C GLU A 309 4.23 20.76 -6.98
N LEU A 310 4.81 20.89 -8.20
CA LEU A 310 5.45 19.77 -8.89
C LEU A 310 6.67 19.23 -8.13
N LYS A 311 7.46 20.09 -7.49
CA LYS A 311 8.58 19.65 -6.62
C LYS A 311 8.07 18.85 -5.43
N LYS A 312 7.01 19.33 -4.72
CA LYS A 312 6.39 18.60 -3.61
C LYS A 312 5.85 17.25 -4.04
N VAL A 313 5.12 17.22 -5.16
CA VAL A 313 4.59 15.98 -5.74
C VAL A 313 5.72 15.02 -6.14
N GLY A 314 6.82 15.54 -6.68
CA GLY A 314 8.01 14.73 -7.00
C GLY A 314 8.63 14.07 -5.78
N LEU A 315 8.65 14.74 -4.63
CA LEU A 315 9.10 14.17 -3.35
C LEU A 315 8.14 13.07 -2.87
N GLN A 316 6.83 13.34 -2.89
CA GLN A 316 5.82 12.34 -2.53
C GLN A 316 5.90 11.09 -3.42
N ALA A 317 6.11 11.27 -4.73
CA ALA A 317 6.27 10.15 -5.65
C ALA A 317 7.50 9.27 -5.32
N LYS A 318 8.61 9.90 -4.90
CA LYS A 318 9.80 9.16 -4.43
C LYS A 318 9.50 8.36 -3.16
N GLN A 319 8.80 8.96 -2.20
CA GLN A 319 8.40 8.29 -0.96
C GLN A 319 7.47 7.10 -1.25
N GLU A 320 6.41 7.30 -2.07
CA GLU A 320 5.53 6.20 -2.49
C GLU A 320 6.29 5.07 -3.19
N ALA A 321 7.28 5.41 -4.04
CA ALA A 321 8.11 4.40 -4.71
C ALA A 321 8.99 3.61 -3.72
N GLN A 322 9.53 4.27 -2.69
CA GLN A 322 10.30 3.64 -1.62
C GLN A 322 9.42 2.71 -0.76
N GLN A 323 8.21 3.17 -0.40
CA GLN A 323 7.23 2.36 0.32
C GLN A 323 6.86 1.10 -0.47
N GLN A 324 6.52 1.25 -1.75
CA GLN A 324 6.19 0.12 -2.63
C GLN A 324 7.37 -0.84 -2.80
N TYR A 325 8.59 -0.32 -2.82
CA TYR A 325 9.79 -1.16 -2.87
C TYR A 325 9.96 -1.94 -1.56
N ALA A 326 9.83 -1.28 -0.41
CA ALA A 326 9.92 -1.92 0.90
C ALA A 326 8.85 -3.00 1.07
N GLN A 327 7.60 -2.72 0.67
CA GLN A 327 6.51 -3.68 0.66
C GLN A 327 6.84 -4.93 -0.17
N ARG A 328 7.35 -4.75 -1.39
CA ARG A 328 7.75 -5.89 -2.24
C ARG A 328 8.89 -6.71 -1.64
N GLN A 329 9.84 -6.06 -0.94
CA GLN A 329 10.91 -6.78 -0.27
C GLN A 329 10.39 -7.56 0.94
N MET A 330 9.52 -6.95 1.75
CA MET A 330 8.85 -7.63 2.87
C MET A 330 8.10 -8.87 2.37
N GLU A 331 7.22 -8.74 1.40
CA GLU A 331 6.46 -9.86 0.82
C GLU A 331 7.35 -10.96 0.23
N LYS A 332 8.50 -10.59 -0.36
CA LYS A 332 9.50 -11.52 -0.84
C LYS A 332 10.09 -12.34 0.30
N TYR A 333 10.54 -11.69 1.37
CA TYR A 333 11.17 -12.37 2.49
C TYR A 333 10.17 -13.15 3.33
N ASP A 334 8.94 -12.68 3.46
CA ASP A 334 7.83 -13.43 4.05
C ASP A 334 7.57 -14.75 3.31
N ARG A 335 7.52 -14.70 1.97
CA ARG A 335 7.37 -15.94 1.17
C ARG A 335 8.54 -16.88 1.36
N LEU A 336 9.77 -16.36 1.35
CA LEU A 336 10.96 -17.16 1.57
C LEU A 336 10.97 -17.79 2.96
N ALA A 337 10.69 -17.05 4.01
CA ALA A 337 10.60 -17.55 5.38
C ALA A 337 9.50 -18.60 5.54
N LYS A 338 8.31 -18.30 5.03
CA LYS A 338 7.13 -19.18 5.15
C LYS A 338 7.31 -20.53 4.47
N TYR A 339 8.04 -20.56 3.35
CA TYR A 339 8.15 -21.75 2.50
C TYR A 339 9.55 -22.36 2.47
N SER A 340 10.53 -21.82 3.18
CA SER A 340 11.82 -22.45 3.38
C SER A 340 11.70 -23.72 4.21
N LEU A 341 12.39 -24.77 3.82
CA LEU A 341 12.47 -26.02 4.58
C LEU A 341 13.65 -26.03 5.56
N ASP A 342 14.71 -25.29 5.26
CA ASP A 342 15.90 -25.19 6.10
C ASP A 342 15.68 -24.17 7.23
N PRO A 343 15.89 -24.56 8.51
CA PRO A 343 15.63 -23.68 9.66
C PRO A 343 16.52 -22.42 9.67
N GLU A 344 17.79 -22.53 9.27
CA GLU A 344 18.71 -21.37 9.27
C GLU A 344 18.29 -20.33 8.20
N ASN A 345 17.92 -20.81 7.01
CA ASN A 345 17.39 -19.95 5.96
C ASN A 345 16.08 -19.27 6.41
N LYS A 346 15.21 -20.02 7.07
CA LYS A 346 13.93 -19.51 7.56
C LYS A 346 14.14 -18.37 8.54
N GLU A 347 15.00 -18.56 9.55
CA GLU A 347 15.32 -17.53 10.55
C GLU A 347 15.94 -16.27 9.89
N ASP A 348 16.88 -16.45 8.95
CA ASP A 348 17.49 -15.33 8.22
C ASP A 348 16.45 -14.55 7.40
N TYR A 349 15.50 -15.24 6.77
CA TYR A 349 14.45 -14.59 5.99
C TYR A 349 13.41 -13.91 6.86
N ASP A 350 13.02 -14.48 8.02
CA ASP A 350 12.14 -13.84 9.00
C ASP A 350 12.75 -12.54 9.53
N ARG A 351 14.05 -12.58 9.87
CA ARG A 351 14.78 -11.37 10.28
C ARG A 351 14.78 -10.30 9.19
N LYS A 352 15.04 -10.69 7.93
CA LYS A 352 15.02 -9.75 6.79
C LYS A 352 13.61 -9.20 6.51
N ALA A 353 12.57 -10.00 6.66
CA ALA A 353 11.18 -9.54 6.55
C ALA A 353 10.87 -8.45 7.57
N SER A 354 11.23 -8.70 8.84
CA SER A 354 11.06 -7.73 9.93
C SER A 354 11.86 -6.42 9.71
N GLU A 355 13.08 -6.51 9.16
CA GLU A 355 13.87 -5.32 8.80
C GLU A 355 13.17 -4.49 7.71
N TRP A 356 12.54 -5.12 6.72
CA TRP A 356 11.82 -4.41 5.67
C TRP A 356 10.48 -3.87 6.13
N GLU A 357 9.80 -4.55 7.04
CA GLU A 357 8.59 -4.05 7.70
C GLU A 357 8.87 -2.75 8.47
N LYS A 358 9.96 -2.73 9.26
CA LYS A 358 10.43 -1.50 9.93
C LYS A 358 10.73 -0.37 8.95
N ARG A 359 11.41 -0.67 7.84
CA ARG A 359 11.69 0.33 6.78
C ARG A 359 10.42 0.84 6.10
N GLN A 360 9.45 -0.02 5.88
CA GLN A 360 8.15 0.38 5.32
C GLN A 360 7.43 1.34 6.23
N SER A 361 7.35 1.04 7.52
CA SER A 361 6.71 1.89 8.53
C SER A 361 7.38 3.27 8.61
N MET A 362 8.72 3.34 8.54
CA MET A 362 9.47 4.59 8.52
C MET A 362 9.23 5.41 7.23
N ASN A 363 9.14 4.74 6.08
CA ASN A 363 8.85 5.39 4.80
C ASN A 363 7.38 5.83 4.67
N ALA A 364 6.51 5.41 5.60
CA ALA A 364 5.10 5.81 5.63
C ALA A 364 4.86 7.19 6.24
N LEU A 365 5.90 7.80 6.85
CA LEU A 365 5.80 9.13 7.42
C LEU A 365 5.72 10.20 6.34
N THR A 366 4.81 11.16 6.52
CA THR A 366 4.80 12.37 5.71
C THR A 366 5.98 13.28 6.09
N VAL A 367 6.31 14.25 5.22
CA VAL A 367 7.36 15.24 5.51
C VAL A 367 7.10 15.98 6.82
N ASN A 368 5.85 16.30 7.14
CA ASN A 368 5.48 16.96 8.39
C ASN A 368 5.65 16.03 9.60
N GLN A 369 5.30 14.76 9.45
CA GLN A 369 5.47 13.74 10.49
C GLN A 369 6.95 13.45 10.77
N GLU A 370 7.76 13.28 9.72
CA GLU A 370 9.21 13.12 9.83
C GLU A 370 9.85 14.37 10.47
N GLY A 371 9.47 15.56 9.99
CA GLY A 371 9.90 16.83 10.56
C GLY A 371 9.52 16.99 12.03
N ALA A 372 8.35 16.49 12.45
CA ALA A 372 7.91 16.51 13.85
C ALA A 372 8.80 15.62 14.74
N ILE A 373 9.20 14.43 14.26
CA ILE A 373 10.15 13.55 15.00
C ILE A 373 11.54 14.19 15.05
N ILE A 374 12.07 14.68 13.92
CA ILE A 374 13.39 15.33 13.88
C ILE A 374 13.43 16.52 14.85
N ARG A 375 12.37 17.30 14.93
CA ARG A 375 12.26 18.38 15.90
C ARG A 375 12.20 17.86 17.33
N TYR A 376 11.55 16.73 17.56
CA TYR A 376 11.44 16.14 18.90
C TYR A 376 12.79 15.62 19.42
N VAL A 377 13.62 15.03 18.57
CA VAL A 377 14.97 14.58 18.94
C VAL A 377 15.99 15.73 19.06
N SER A 378 15.56 16.96 18.84
CA SER A 378 16.34 18.19 19.06
C SER A 378 16.08 18.80 20.45
N PRO A 379 16.85 19.79 20.87
CA PRO A 379 16.62 20.52 22.13
C PRO A 379 15.23 21.16 22.28
N ASP A 380 14.50 21.36 21.19
CA ASP A 380 13.12 21.92 21.22
C ASP A 380 12.16 21.08 22.08
N ALA A 381 12.40 19.75 22.16
CA ALA A 381 11.60 18.84 22.97
C ALA A 381 11.57 19.22 24.46
N TYR A 382 12.65 19.79 24.98
CA TYR A 382 12.71 20.19 26.39
C TYR A 382 11.66 21.26 26.72
N VAL A 383 11.47 22.25 25.82
CA VAL A 383 10.49 23.32 25.99
C VAL A 383 9.08 22.78 25.92
N LEU A 384 8.79 21.92 24.94
CA LEU A 384 7.50 21.28 24.80
C LEU A 384 7.16 20.42 26.02
N ASN A 385 8.06 19.50 26.39
CA ASN A 385 7.86 18.60 27.51
C ASN A 385 7.77 19.33 28.86
N ASP A 386 8.43 20.49 29.04
CA ASP A 386 8.29 21.29 30.23
C ASP A 386 6.89 21.86 30.37
N LYS A 387 6.32 22.44 29.31
CA LYS A 387 4.93 22.93 29.29
C LYS A 387 3.94 21.79 29.59
N LEU A 388 4.16 20.61 29.01
CA LEU A 388 3.30 19.44 29.21
C LEU A 388 3.38 18.95 30.67
N ARG A 389 4.57 18.85 31.27
CA ARG A 389 4.76 18.45 32.68
C ARG A 389 4.06 19.39 33.65
N ARG A 390 4.11 20.69 33.40
CA ARG A 390 3.44 21.70 34.21
C ARG A 390 1.93 21.79 33.97
N ASN A 391 1.39 20.94 33.09
CA ASN A 391 -0.01 20.98 32.65
C ASN A 391 -0.42 22.33 32.03
N ALA A 392 0.53 23.02 31.41
CA ALA A 392 0.35 24.34 30.81
C ALA A 392 -0.08 24.24 29.33
N ILE A 393 -1.04 23.37 29.02
CA ILE A 393 -1.54 23.12 27.65
C ILE A 393 -2.12 24.43 27.02
N SER A 394 -2.65 25.32 27.83
CA SER A 394 -3.13 26.64 27.38
C SER A 394 -2.01 27.57 26.89
N GLU A 395 -0.76 27.34 27.31
CA GLU A 395 0.40 28.12 26.90
C GLU A 395 1.04 27.61 25.59
N LEU A 396 0.52 26.50 25.03
CA LEU A 396 1.00 25.98 23.76
C LEU A 396 0.58 26.91 22.62
N THR A 397 1.56 27.32 21.83
CA THR A 397 1.34 28.05 20.58
C THR A 397 0.65 27.17 19.54
N ASN A 398 0.06 27.76 18.52
CA ASN A 398 -0.55 26.99 17.42
C ASN A 398 0.47 26.10 16.72
N THR A 399 1.72 26.56 16.57
CA THR A 399 2.82 25.78 15.98
C THR A 399 3.20 24.58 16.86
N GLU A 400 3.16 24.71 18.19
CA GLU A 400 3.44 23.57 19.10
C GLU A 400 2.27 22.57 19.11
N LYS A 401 1.03 23.02 19.00
CA LYS A 401 -0.14 22.15 18.85
C LYS A 401 -0.07 21.35 17.55
N GLU A 402 0.21 22.03 16.44
CA GLU A 402 0.40 21.36 15.14
C GLU A 402 1.58 20.38 15.17
N TRP A 403 2.66 20.73 15.87
CA TRP A 403 3.79 19.83 16.08
C TRP A 403 3.37 18.58 16.86
N MET A 404 2.63 18.69 17.95
CA MET A 404 2.11 17.55 18.72
C MET A 404 1.19 16.67 17.86
N GLU A 405 0.27 17.25 17.09
CA GLU A 405 -0.63 16.50 16.19
C GLU A 405 0.16 15.69 15.16
N ASN A 406 1.19 16.29 14.53
CA ASN A 406 2.06 15.61 13.59
C ASN A 406 2.93 14.54 14.27
N LEU A 407 3.43 14.79 15.49
CA LEU A 407 4.22 13.83 16.26
C LEU A 407 3.37 12.63 16.69
N ASP A 408 2.16 12.87 17.23
CA ASP A 408 1.23 11.79 17.62
C ASP A 408 0.82 10.95 16.40
N SER A 409 0.57 11.62 15.26
CA SER A 409 0.26 10.94 14.01
C SER A 409 1.46 10.12 13.49
N ALA A 410 2.68 10.64 13.62
CA ALA A 410 3.90 9.94 13.27
C ALA A 410 4.11 8.70 14.14
N LEU A 411 3.97 8.84 15.47
CA LEU A 411 4.15 7.74 16.41
C LEU A 411 3.15 6.59 16.15
N ARG A 412 1.91 6.87 15.73
CA ARG A 412 0.95 5.82 15.35
C ARG A 412 1.41 5.00 14.14
N ASN A 413 2.20 5.58 13.25
CA ASN A 413 2.70 4.95 12.03
C ASN A 413 4.06 4.24 12.22
N LEU A 414 4.75 4.47 13.34
CA LEU A 414 6.02 3.82 13.63
C LEU A 414 5.83 2.42 14.25
N PRO A 415 6.78 1.51 14.06
CA PRO A 415 6.74 0.18 14.65
C PRO A 415 6.79 0.27 16.19
N THR A 416 6.05 -0.61 16.84
CA THR A 416 6.14 -0.83 18.27
C THR A 416 7.44 -1.55 18.62
N TYR A 417 7.92 -1.32 19.83
CA TYR A 417 9.06 -2.04 20.38
C TYR A 417 8.59 -3.01 21.48
N GLU A 418 9.04 -4.24 21.39
CA GLU A 418 8.82 -5.25 22.43
C GLU A 418 10.14 -5.55 23.14
N GLY A 419 10.16 -5.44 24.45
CA GLY A 419 11.36 -5.72 25.26
C GLY A 419 11.50 -4.84 26.49
N ASN A 420 12.72 -4.72 26.98
CA ASN A 420 13.03 -3.90 28.15
C ASN A 420 13.66 -2.57 27.70
N LEU A 421 13.31 -1.49 28.41
CA LEU A 421 13.76 -0.15 28.12
C LEU A 421 14.36 0.50 29.35
N ASN A 422 15.28 1.47 29.14
CA ASN A 422 15.83 2.31 30.19
C ASN A 422 15.59 3.79 29.88
N ARG A 423 15.43 4.57 30.95
CA ARG A 423 15.47 6.03 30.92
C ARG A 423 16.33 6.52 32.05
N SER A 424 17.38 7.27 31.72
CA SER A 424 18.25 7.95 32.68
C SER A 424 17.78 9.40 32.87
N VAL A 425 17.64 9.87 34.11
CA VAL A 425 17.23 11.24 34.42
C VAL A 425 18.28 11.89 35.36
N THR A 426 18.77 13.05 34.94
CA THR A 426 19.76 13.81 35.66
C THR A 426 19.13 15.10 36.23
N PHE A 427 19.43 15.40 37.48
CA PHE A 427 19.01 16.61 38.17
C PHE A 427 20.23 17.45 38.61
N LEU A 428 20.05 18.76 38.69
CA LEU A 428 21.10 19.66 39.18
C LEU A 428 21.34 19.48 40.68
N PHE A 429 20.28 19.18 41.43
CA PHE A 429 20.33 19.00 42.87
C PHE A 429 19.78 17.62 43.27
N GLU A 430 20.44 16.99 44.24
CA GLU A 430 20.04 15.67 44.76
C GLU A 430 18.63 15.71 45.38
N GLU A 431 18.24 16.83 46.00
CA GLU A 431 16.91 17.03 46.57
C GLU A 431 15.81 16.93 45.52
N ASP A 432 16.03 17.38 44.30
CA ASP A 432 15.05 17.29 43.23
C ASP A 432 14.98 15.86 42.67
N ALA A 433 16.12 15.16 42.62
CA ALA A 433 16.12 13.73 42.29
C ALA A 433 15.35 12.90 43.34
N GLN A 434 15.55 13.23 44.64
CA GLN A 434 14.81 12.57 45.72
C GLN A 434 13.30 12.86 45.61
N LYS A 435 12.87 14.14 45.42
CA LYS A 435 11.44 14.49 45.22
C LYS A 435 10.83 13.74 44.03
N TYR A 436 11.59 13.66 42.93
CA TYR A 436 11.14 12.93 41.75
C TYR A 436 10.97 11.44 42.06
N PHE A 437 11.93 10.80 42.72
CA PHE A 437 11.85 9.40 43.16
C PHE A 437 10.67 9.19 44.14
N ASP A 438 10.43 10.11 45.07
CA ASP A 438 9.35 10.00 46.06
C ASP A 438 7.96 10.08 45.40
N SER A 439 7.86 10.73 44.24
CA SER A 439 6.59 10.82 43.48
C SER A 439 6.12 9.49 42.92
N PHE A 440 6.99 8.48 42.82
CA PHE A 440 6.62 7.12 42.42
C PHE A 440 6.14 6.34 43.65
N ILE A 441 4.93 5.80 43.60
CA ILE A 441 4.33 4.99 44.68
C ILE A 441 4.20 3.56 44.16
N GLU A 442 4.81 2.62 44.89
CA GLU A 442 4.75 1.19 44.54
C GLU A 442 3.31 0.69 44.46
N GLY A 443 3.01 -0.06 43.42
CA GLY A 443 1.68 -0.56 43.12
C GLY A 443 0.73 0.45 42.47
N ALA A 444 1.07 1.74 42.48
CA ALA A 444 0.24 2.77 41.89
C ALA A 444 0.54 2.95 40.37
N GLU A 445 -0.42 3.59 39.71
CA GLU A 445 -0.26 4.00 38.31
C GLU A 445 0.60 5.27 38.22
N TYR A 446 1.54 5.27 37.25
CA TYR A 446 2.34 6.41 36.87
C TYR A 446 2.01 6.83 35.45
N VAL A 447 1.58 8.08 35.26
CA VAL A 447 1.23 8.65 33.95
C VAL A 447 2.11 9.88 33.70
N PRO A 448 3.17 9.76 32.89
CA PRO A 448 4.00 10.91 32.57
C PRO A 448 3.21 11.90 31.70
N ARG A 449 3.10 13.14 32.18
CA ARG A 449 2.48 14.24 31.43
C ARG A 449 3.44 14.85 30.42
N GLN A 450 4.10 13.98 29.65
CA GLN A 450 5.04 14.35 28.57
C GLN A 450 5.21 13.14 27.65
N TYR A 451 5.82 13.35 26.50
CA TYR A 451 6.39 12.24 25.74
C TYR A 451 7.54 11.65 26.53
N LEU A 452 7.59 10.32 26.59
CA LEU A 452 8.62 9.65 27.40
C LEU A 452 9.66 8.97 26.49
N SER A 453 10.82 9.65 26.36
CA SER A 453 11.99 9.12 25.66
C SER A 453 12.69 8.06 26.51
N THR A 454 12.99 6.91 25.90
CA THR A 454 13.68 5.77 26.50
C THR A 454 14.69 5.20 25.50
N THR A 455 15.63 4.38 25.96
CA THR A 455 16.58 3.67 25.09
C THR A 455 16.42 2.15 25.20
N LYS A 456 16.64 1.44 24.09
CA LYS A 456 16.66 -0.02 24.04
C LYS A 456 18.06 -0.63 24.21
N ASN A 457 19.11 0.18 24.26
CA ASN A 457 20.51 -0.25 24.34
C ASN A 457 21.09 -0.14 25.77
N GLY A 458 20.43 -0.72 26.76
CA GLY A 458 20.90 -0.73 28.14
C GLY A 458 20.71 0.63 28.83
N VAL A 459 21.65 1.07 29.68
CA VAL A 459 21.57 2.33 30.41
C VAL A 459 22.10 3.46 29.54
N TYR A 460 21.29 4.52 29.34
CA TYR A 460 21.65 5.66 28.49
C TYR A 460 22.77 6.52 29.11
N ASN A 461 22.67 6.78 30.41
CA ASN A 461 23.70 7.55 31.17
C ASN A 461 23.88 6.94 32.54
N ASP A 462 25.00 6.27 32.75
CA ASP A 462 25.35 5.62 34.04
C ASP A 462 25.55 6.63 35.18
N ASP A 463 25.91 7.88 34.89
CA ASP A 463 26.12 8.92 35.90
C ASP A 463 24.83 9.60 36.36
N ALA A 464 23.68 9.31 35.71
CA ALA A 464 22.43 9.88 36.11
C ALA A 464 21.96 9.39 37.50
N GLN A 465 21.39 10.30 38.32
CA GLN A 465 20.93 9.96 39.66
C GLN A 465 19.72 9.00 39.64
N VAL A 466 18.86 9.11 38.64
CA VAL A 466 17.62 8.29 38.54
C VAL A 466 17.67 7.41 37.31
N GLN A 467 17.49 6.11 37.51
CA GLN A 467 17.38 5.09 36.47
C GLN A 467 15.98 4.46 36.50
N ILE A 468 15.26 4.63 35.41
CA ILE A 468 13.92 4.04 35.24
C ILE A 468 14.04 2.89 34.26
N TYR A 469 13.63 1.70 34.68
CA TYR A 469 13.53 0.51 33.85
C TYR A 469 12.07 0.23 33.56
N ILE A 470 11.76 -0.02 32.30
CA ILE A 470 10.43 -0.43 31.85
C ILE A 470 10.55 -1.87 31.35
N GLN A 471 9.91 -2.79 32.02
CA GLN A 471 9.85 -4.18 31.57
C GLN A 471 8.63 -4.45 30.70
N ASN A 472 8.76 -5.40 29.79
CA ASN A 472 7.66 -5.86 28.92
C ASN A 472 6.99 -4.72 28.14
N ALA A 473 7.79 -3.78 27.62
CA ALA A 473 7.33 -2.71 26.76
C ALA A 473 6.65 -3.27 25.51
N LYS A 474 5.52 -2.69 25.10
CA LYS A 474 4.73 -3.12 23.93
C LYS A 474 4.28 -1.96 23.04
N ASN A 475 4.03 -0.79 23.60
CA ASN A 475 3.47 0.38 22.89
C ASN A 475 4.47 1.52 22.64
N GLY A 476 5.69 1.41 23.19
CA GLY A 476 6.79 2.32 22.86
C GLY A 476 7.06 2.27 21.34
N ARG A 477 7.35 3.41 20.71
CA ARG A 477 7.57 3.54 19.27
C ARG A 477 9.05 3.64 18.95
N ASP A 478 9.57 2.68 18.18
CA ASP A 478 10.97 2.63 17.77
C ASP A 478 11.24 3.72 16.71
N LEU A 479 12.04 4.72 17.05
CA LEU A 479 12.42 5.80 16.13
C LEU A 479 13.42 5.34 15.06
N GLY A 480 14.05 4.19 15.24
CA GLY A 480 14.97 3.59 14.27
C GLY A 480 16.08 4.56 13.86
N LYS A 481 16.26 4.73 12.55
CA LYS A 481 17.30 5.61 11.99
C LYS A 481 17.06 7.10 12.18
N LEU A 482 15.87 7.51 12.61
CA LEU A 482 15.60 8.92 12.91
C LEU A 482 16.35 9.39 14.15
N ASN A 483 16.75 8.47 15.04
CA ASN A 483 17.65 8.72 16.16
C ASN A 483 18.54 7.48 16.44
N ASP A 484 19.36 7.08 15.48
CA ASP A 484 20.26 5.91 15.57
C ASP A 484 21.27 6.02 16.74
N MET A 485 21.69 7.24 17.07
CA MET A 485 22.71 7.47 18.10
C MET A 485 22.23 7.10 19.50
N GLU A 486 20.95 7.30 19.79
CA GLU A 486 20.36 7.04 21.11
C GLU A 486 19.57 5.74 21.19
N SER A 487 19.36 5.06 20.04
CA SER A 487 18.52 3.86 19.96
C SER A 487 17.16 4.09 20.64
N GLU A 488 16.55 5.25 20.35
CA GLU A 488 15.43 5.79 21.07
C GLU A 488 14.13 5.03 20.78
N VAL A 489 13.42 4.75 21.85
CA VAL A 489 12.01 4.31 21.84
C VAL A 489 11.18 5.38 22.55
N LEU A 490 10.24 5.99 21.83
CA LEU A 490 9.44 7.10 22.30
C LEU A 490 8.02 6.66 22.64
N TYR A 491 7.59 6.93 23.85
CA TYR A 491 6.20 6.74 24.26
C TYR A 491 5.36 7.99 23.96
N PRO A 492 4.12 7.81 23.48
CA PRO A 492 3.17 8.89 23.32
C PRO A 492 2.87 9.63 24.63
N PHE A 493 2.38 10.86 24.50
CA PHE A 493 1.88 11.65 25.61
C PHE A 493 0.79 10.90 26.39
N MET A 494 0.86 10.92 27.74
CA MET A 494 -0.08 10.25 28.64
C MET A 494 -0.06 8.71 28.59
N SER A 495 1.04 8.08 28.17
CA SER A 495 1.23 6.63 28.31
C SER A 495 1.15 6.20 29.78
N ARG A 496 0.66 4.98 30.05
CA ARG A 496 0.32 4.52 31.41
C ARG A 496 1.26 3.42 31.87
N PHE A 497 1.74 3.51 33.10
CA PHE A 497 2.64 2.52 33.69
C PHE A 497 2.21 2.20 35.12
N ARG A 498 2.57 1.00 35.60
CA ARG A 498 2.47 0.61 37.00
C ARG A 498 3.88 0.63 37.60
N VAL A 499 4.02 1.23 38.77
CA VAL A 499 5.26 1.15 39.55
C VAL A 499 5.33 -0.22 40.24
N LEU A 500 6.27 -1.05 39.81
CA LEU A 500 6.44 -2.38 40.40
C LEU A 500 7.33 -2.34 41.63
N ASN A 501 8.42 -1.58 41.55
CA ASN A 501 9.39 -1.48 42.65
C ASN A 501 10.17 -0.18 42.52
N LYS A 502 10.71 0.30 43.63
CA LYS A 502 11.68 1.38 43.67
C LYS A 502 12.69 1.17 44.80
N VAL A 503 13.95 1.50 44.53
CA VAL A 503 15.02 1.33 45.51
C VAL A 503 16.06 2.43 45.38
N LYS A 504 16.61 2.87 46.54
CA LYS A 504 17.80 3.73 46.59
C LYS A 504 19.01 2.84 46.95
N GLN A 505 20.00 2.79 46.06
CA GLN A 505 21.21 2.00 46.25
C GLN A 505 22.42 2.79 45.76
N ASP A 506 23.48 2.80 46.59
CA ASP A 506 24.77 3.47 46.25
C ASP A 506 24.65 4.92 45.78
N GLY A 507 23.70 5.67 46.39
CA GLY A 507 23.44 7.08 46.04
C GLY A 507 22.61 7.29 44.79
N LYS A 508 22.18 6.22 44.11
CA LYS A 508 21.32 6.26 42.92
C LYS A 508 19.91 5.78 43.23
N PHE A 509 18.97 6.25 42.43
CA PHE A 509 17.53 5.90 42.53
C PHE A 509 17.14 5.00 41.35
N TYR A 510 16.62 3.85 41.65
CA TYR A 510 16.17 2.87 40.67
C TYR A 510 14.64 2.68 40.76
N ILE A 511 13.97 2.75 39.63
CA ILE A 511 12.51 2.61 39.52
C ILE A 511 12.22 1.56 38.46
N LEU A 512 11.40 0.56 38.81
CA LEU A 512 10.94 -0.46 37.90
C LEU A 512 9.46 -0.22 37.55
N LEU A 513 9.19 -0.06 36.27
CA LEU A 513 7.85 0.15 35.71
C LEU A 513 7.44 -1.05 34.85
N GLU A 514 6.14 -1.29 34.81
CA GLU A 514 5.49 -2.16 33.83
C GLU A 514 4.48 -1.32 33.04
N GLU A 515 4.43 -1.51 31.74
CA GLU A 515 3.47 -0.82 30.88
C GLU A 515 2.06 -1.35 31.12
N LEU A 516 1.08 -0.44 31.19
CA LEU A 516 -0.35 -0.76 31.26
C LEU A 516 -0.99 -0.58 29.87
N GLU A 517 -1.94 -1.46 29.54
CA GLU A 517 -2.70 -1.38 28.28
C GLU A 517 -3.57 -0.12 28.18
#